data_687df90b7a2df6a217adf7bcda4b31df
#
_entry.id   687df90b7a2df6a217adf7bcda4b31df
#
_cell.length_a   1.000
_cell.length_b   1.000
_cell.length_c   1.000
_cell.angle_alpha   90.00
_cell.angle_beta   90.00
_cell.angle_gamma   90.00
#
_symmetry.space_group_name_H-M   'P 1'
#
loop_
_entity.id
_entity.type
_entity.pdbx_description
1 polymer ?
#
loop_
_entity_poly.entity_id
_entity_poly.type
_entity_poly.pdbx_seq_one_letter_code
_entity_poly.pdbx_strand_id
1 'polypeptide(L)'
;MATRRAKTVCETVGGEPYEFLPLGNHVVSAPGVCEGEPTFKYTRIGVRHALELLAGGRTVKEVAQAYRIPVEAVQESLDLAAEALCARAA
;
A
#
# COMPACT_ATOMS: atom_id res chain seq x y z
N MET A 1 19.81 -16.89 -7.26
CA MET A 1 19.00 -15.75 -7.60
C MET A 1 19.18 -14.63 -6.61
N ALA A 2 19.47 -13.48 -7.11
CA ALA A 2 19.64 -12.35 -6.22
C ALA A 2 18.28 -11.89 -5.72
N THR A 3 18.11 -11.94 -4.45
CA THR A 3 16.91 -11.39 -3.86
C THR A 3 17.05 -9.87 -3.83
N ARG A 4 16.15 -9.21 -4.51
CA ARG A 4 16.15 -7.77 -4.46
C ARG A 4 15.65 -7.34 -3.10
N ARG A 5 16.50 -6.69 -2.36
CA ARG A 5 16.10 -6.10 -1.11
C ARG A 5 15.66 -4.69 -1.33
N ALA A 6 14.43 -4.41 -1.01
CA ALA A 6 13.98 -3.03 -0.97
C ALA A 6 14.62 -2.37 0.24
N LYS A 7 15.15 -1.18 0.04
CA LYS A 7 15.77 -0.44 1.13
C LYS A 7 14.73 0.40 1.83
N THR A 8 14.84 0.43 3.16
CA THR A 8 14.02 1.33 3.95
C THR A 8 14.36 2.77 3.58
N VAL A 9 13.33 3.56 3.39
CA VAL A 9 13.45 4.98 3.08
C VAL A 9 13.03 5.78 4.29
N CYS A 10 13.74 6.85 4.59
CA CYS A 10 13.37 7.74 5.67
C CYS A 10 13.18 9.14 5.10
N GLU A 11 11.99 9.69 5.33
CA GLU A 11 11.64 11.04 4.88
C GLU A 11 11.14 11.84 6.08
N THR A 12 11.15 13.15 5.94
CA THR A 12 10.56 14.01 6.96
C THR A 12 9.18 14.42 6.48
N VAL A 13 8.17 14.07 7.24
CA VAL A 13 6.78 14.39 6.91
C VAL A 13 6.18 15.14 8.10
N GLY A 14 5.77 16.38 7.86
CA GLY A 14 5.21 17.20 8.91
C GLY A 14 6.15 17.42 10.09
N GLY A 15 7.47 17.47 9.81
CA GLY A 15 8.45 17.66 10.86
C GLY A 15 8.85 16.39 11.59
N GLU A 16 8.26 15.26 11.24
CA GLU A 16 8.51 13.97 11.89
C GLU A 16 9.19 13.01 10.93
N PRO A 17 10.07 12.15 11.43
CA PRO A 17 10.66 11.13 10.56
C PRO A 17 9.62 10.10 10.17
N TYR A 18 9.61 9.76 8.89
CA TYR A 18 8.71 8.76 8.34
C TYR A 18 9.56 7.70 7.65
N GLU A 19 9.67 6.55 8.31
CA GLU A 19 10.47 5.45 7.81
C GLU A 19 9.57 4.39 7.22
N PHE A 20 9.86 3.98 5.99
CA PHE A 20 9.00 3.01 5.34
C PHE A 20 9.79 2.17 4.34
N LEU A 21 9.25 0.99 4.06
CA LEU A 21 9.76 0.09 3.03
C LEU A 21 8.82 0.19 1.83
N PRO A 22 9.29 0.70 0.69
CA PRO A 22 8.43 0.79 -0.49
C PRO A 22 8.04 -0.59 -1.00
N LEU A 23 6.76 -0.80 -1.22
CA LEU A 23 6.25 -2.00 -1.87
C LEU A 23 5.82 -1.67 -3.30
N GLY A 24 5.64 -0.41 -3.59
CA GLY A 24 5.30 0.13 -4.89
C GLY A 24 5.45 1.62 -4.84
N ASN A 25 4.86 2.33 -5.77
CA ASN A 25 4.94 3.79 -5.81
C ASN A 25 4.05 4.44 -4.74
N HIS A 26 2.95 3.80 -4.42
CA HIS A 26 1.96 4.35 -3.48
C HIS A 26 1.73 3.46 -2.27
N VAL A 27 2.24 2.24 -2.28
CA VAL A 27 2.01 1.27 -1.21
C VAL A 27 3.33 1.02 -0.49
N VAL A 28 3.30 1.11 0.83
CA VAL A 28 4.49 0.97 1.67
C VAL A 28 4.20 0.13 2.89
N SER A 29 5.26 -0.33 3.55
CA SER A 29 5.18 -0.95 4.86
C SER A 29 5.99 -0.08 5.81
N ALA A 30 5.34 0.51 6.80
CA ALA A 30 6.01 1.38 7.76
C ALA A 30 5.91 0.75 9.14
N PRO A 31 7.04 0.52 9.82
CA PRO A 31 7.04 -0.21 11.10
C PRO A 31 6.15 0.41 12.17
N GLY A 32 6.01 1.72 12.17
CA GLY A 32 5.19 2.39 13.19
C GLY A 32 3.76 2.62 12.76
N VAL A 33 3.35 2.06 11.62
CA VAL A 33 2.00 2.29 11.08
C VAL A 33 1.36 0.94 10.80
N CYS A 34 0.20 0.70 11.40
CA CYS A 34 -0.56 -0.55 11.22
C CYS A 34 0.31 -1.79 11.40
N GLU A 35 1.25 -1.73 12.33
CA GLU A 35 2.13 -2.84 12.68
C GLU A 35 2.92 -3.37 11.50
N GLY A 36 3.26 -2.50 10.57
CA GLY A 36 4.03 -2.89 9.39
C GLY A 36 3.23 -3.49 8.26
N GLU A 37 1.91 -3.61 8.40
CA GLU A 37 1.09 -4.08 7.28
C GLU A 37 1.07 -3.04 6.17
N PRO A 38 0.86 -3.47 4.93
CA PRO A 38 0.85 -2.51 3.81
C PRO A 38 -0.17 -1.41 4.00
N THR A 39 0.28 -0.18 3.80
CA THR A 39 -0.58 1.00 3.86
C THR A 39 -0.32 1.84 2.62
N PHE A 40 -1.22 2.79 2.37
CA PHE A 40 -0.97 3.78 1.33
C PHE A 40 0.01 4.80 1.89
N LYS A 41 0.96 5.19 1.06
CA LYS A 41 2.05 6.10 1.45
C LYS A 41 1.51 7.37 2.09
N TYR A 42 2.12 7.79 3.17
CA TYR A 42 1.76 8.99 3.93
C TYR A 42 0.41 8.89 4.63
N THR A 43 -0.15 7.70 4.76
CA THR A 43 -1.44 7.52 5.44
C THR A 43 -1.34 6.38 6.44
N ARG A 44 -2.37 6.26 7.27
CA ARG A 44 -2.55 5.09 8.13
C ARG A 44 -3.62 4.17 7.58
N ILE A 45 -3.96 4.34 6.31
CA ILE A 45 -5.01 3.55 5.67
C ILE A 45 -4.41 2.25 5.18
N GLY A 46 -4.84 1.14 5.78
CA GLY A 46 -4.35 -0.18 5.39
C GLY A 46 -4.88 -0.58 4.02
N VAL A 47 -4.01 -1.16 3.21
CA VAL A 47 -4.40 -1.65 1.90
C VAL A 47 -5.50 -2.70 2.05
N ARG A 48 -5.46 -3.49 3.14
CA ARG A 48 -6.48 -4.49 3.41
C ARG A 48 -7.88 -3.88 3.39
N HIS A 49 -8.06 -2.71 4.01
CA HIS A 49 -9.38 -2.08 4.08
C HIS A 49 -9.88 -1.68 2.70
N ALA A 50 -8.98 -1.17 1.87
CA ALA A 50 -9.35 -0.80 0.50
C ALA A 50 -9.76 -2.04 -0.28
N LEU A 51 -9.01 -3.13 -0.14
CA LEU A 51 -9.31 -4.37 -0.84
C LEU A 51 -10.65 -4.95 -0.38
N GLU A 52 -10.97 -4.82 0.90
CA GLU A 52 -12.25 -5.29 1.43
C GLU A 52 -13.42 -4.51 0.82
N LEU A 53 -13.26 -3.21 0.67
CA LEU A 53 -14.30 -2.40 0.03
C LEU A 53 -14.49 -2.79 -1.42
N LEU A 54 -13.40 -3.04 -2.13
CA LEU A 54 -13.47 -3.47 -3.52
C LEU A 54 -14.15 -4.84 -3.64
N ALA A 55 -13.82 -5.75 -2.73
CA ALA A 55 -14.45 -7.06 -2.70
C ALA A 55 -15.95 -6.95 -2.41
N GLY A 56 -16.34 -5.92 -1.68
CA GLY A 56 -17.74 -5.67 -1.37
C GLY A 56 -18.52 -4.97 -2.48
N GLY A 57 -17.88 -4.72 -3.63
CA GLY A 57 -18.56 -4.14 -4.78
C GLY A 57 -18.29 -2.67 -5.06
N ARG A 58 -17.43 -2.03 -4.25
CA ARG A 58 -17.07 -0.64 -4.51
C ARG A 58 -16.11 -0.56 -5.69
N THR A 59 -16.18 0.53 -6.43
CA THR A 59 -15.27 0.73 -7.55
C THR A 59 -13.95 1.33 -7.03
N VAL A 60 -12.91 1.21 -7.85
CA VAL A 60 -11.62 1.80 -7.56
C VAL A 60 -11.78 3.30 -7.32
N LYS A 61 -12.57 3.96 -8.15
CA LYS A 61 -12.80 5.40 -8.02
C LYS A 61 -13.48 5.75 -6.71
N GLU A 62 -14.47 4.94 -6.31
CA GLU A 62 -15.18 5.18 -5.05
C GLU A 62 -14.26 5.05 -3.86
N VAL A 63 -13.40 4.04 -3.86
CA VAL A 63 -12.46 3.83 -2.77
C VAL A 63 -11.46 4.97 -2.71
N ALA A 64 -10.95 5.38 -3.87
CA ALA A 64 -10.00 6.49 -3.92
C ALA A 64 -10.62 7.77 -3.36
N GLN A 65 -11.87 8.05 -3.71
CA GLN A 65 -12.55 9.23 -3.21
C GLN A 65 -12.80 9.15 -1.71
N ALA A 66 -13.20 7.99 -1.22
CA ALA A 66 -13.48 7.80 0.19
C ALA A 66 -12.24 8.04 1.06
N TYR A 67 -11.10 7.62 0.58
CA TYR A 67 -9.85 7.74 1.33
C TYR A 67 -9.03 8.96 0.92
N ARG A 68 -9.48 9.72 -0.07
CA ARG A 68 -8.77 10.91 -0.57
C ARG A 68 -7.36 10.57 -1.03
N ILE A 69 -7.24 9.48 -1.76
CA ILE A 69 -5.98 9.05 -2.34
C ILE A 69 -6.15 8.95 -3.86
N PRO A 70 -5.05 8.97 -4.60
CA PRO A 70 -5.14 8.85 -6.07
C PRO A 70 -5.72 7.51 -6.49
N VAL A 71 -6.43 7.51 -7.60
CA VAL A 71 -6.96 6.27 -8.20
C VAL A 71 -5.80 5.30 -8.46
N GLU A 72 -4.67 5.83 -8.89
CA GLU A 72 -3.49 5.03 -9.17
C GLU A 72 -3.02 4.25 -7.95
N ALA A 73 -3.18 4.83 -6.76
CA ALA A 73 -2.78 4.15 -5.53
C ALA A 73 -3.67 2.93 -5.28
N VAL A 74 -4.96 3.07 -5.48
CA VAL A 74 -5.89 1.95 -5.30
C VAL A 74 -5.63 0.88 -6.34
N GLN A 75 -5.41 1.29 -7.58
CA GLN A 75 -5.10 0.34 -8.65
C GLN A 75 -3.81 -0.42 -8.36
N GLU A 76 -2.80 0.29 -7.86
CA GLU A 76 -1.54 -0.36 -7.50
C GLU A 76 -1.74 -1.41 -6.42
N SER A 77 -2.59 -1.13 -5.43
CA SER A 77 -2.85 -2.09 -4.37
C SER A 77 -3.49 -3.37 -4.92
N LEU A 78 -4.38 -3.22 -5.91
CA LEU A 78 -4.97 -4.38 -6.57
C LEU A 78 -3.92 -5.17 -7.33
N ASP A 79 -3.07 -4.47 -8.06
CA ASP A 79 -2.04 -5.13 -8.86
C ASP A 79 -1.07 -5.91 -7.98
N LEU A 80 -0.66 -5.30 -6.86
CA LEU A 80 0.26 -5.96 -5.93
C LEU A 80 -0.40 -7.18 -5.29
N ALA A 81 -1.68 -7.07 -4.94
CA ALA A 81 -2.40 -8.21 -4.37
C ALA A 81 -2.50 -9.35 -5.37
N ALA A 82 -2.77 -9.02 -6.62
CA ALA A 82 -2.86 -10.02 -7.69
C ALA A 82 -1.52 -10.72 -7.88
N GLU A 83 -0.43 -9.96 -7.89
CA GLU A 83 0.91 -10.52 -8.03
C GLU A 83 1.24 -11.46 -6.87
N ALA A 84 0.91 -11.06 -5.66
CA ALA A 84 1.17 -11.88 -4.49
C ALA A 84 0.39 -13.19 -4.54
N LEU A 85 -0.86 -13.13 -4.98
CA LEU A 85 -1.69 -14.30 -5.08
C LEU A 85 -1.19 -15.25 -6.18
N CYS A 86 -0.80 -14.70 -7.32
CA CYS A 86 -0.26 -15.50 -8.41
C CYS A 86 1.06 -16.16 -8.03
N ALA A 87 1.89 -15.45 -7.29
CA ALA A 87 3.16 -16.00 -6.82
C ALA A 87 2.93 -17.19 -5.88
N ARG A 88 1.88 -17.13 -5.07
CA ARG A 88 1.56 -18.22 -4.15
C ARG A 88 0.96 -19.41 -4.86
N ALA A 89 0.25 -19.16 -5.95
CA ALA A 89 -0.41 -20.22 -6.71
C ALA A 89 0.55 -21.00 -7.60
N ALA A 90 1.68 -20.40 -7.92
CA ALA A 90 2.65 -21.00 -8.85
C ALA A 90 3.39 -22.20 -8.27
#